data_2269e41987e9e1674318cb3bdfff1e27
#
_entry.id   2269e41987e9e1674318cb3bdfff1e27
#
_cell.length_a   1.000
_cell.length_b   1.000
_cell.length_c   1.000
_cell.angle_alpha   90.00
_cell.angle_beta   90.00
_cell.angle_gamma   90.00
#
_symmetry.space_group_name_H-M   'P 1'
#
loop_
_entity.id
_entity.type
_entity.pdbx_description
1 polymer ?
#
loop_
_entity_poly.entity_id
_entity_poly.type
_entity_poly.pdbx_seq_one_letter_code
_entity_poly.pdbx_strand_id
1 'polypeptide(L)'
;MARRSKASNTVAAFLDRLAANLRAERGALPFAFTVASIIAAFILLAVGVPRLRSYLDARSMVAASDITVRFAKCPAWFDETRQLELRQAVANAVGDGSALDPARIATARAAIAQSGWFGSIRQVELVGDGGFLVDAEFRNPFAVVLHGEREHLIDEGGCRLPLSWPLGHRPADPHWISLIRSAEAPPGEPGGQWAGRDIAAGLDLLRSTWQRRWESEIAAIDLSRFESDGLVLLTRKGGLIVWGLPPSVTSTAEPPASAKLRNLDHLFASTGYIDSGAGRIIDLRTDVPSVRIATETAAAGTP
;
A
#
# COMPACT_ATOMS: atom_id res chain seq x y z
N MET A 1 -37.29 28.44 -12.45
CA MET A 1 -38.56 27.73 -12.14
C MET A 1 -39.44 27.52 -13.37
N ALA A 2 -38.98 26.94 -14.49
CA ALA A 2 -39.77 26.84 -15.70
C ALA A 2 -39.58 25.53 -16.50
N ARG A 3 -39.26 24.41 -15.88
CA ARG A 3 -39.04 23.13 -16.60
C ARG A 3 -40.00 21.98 -16.21
N ARG A 4 -40.93 22.21 -15.27
CA ARG A 4 -41.91 21.20 -14.83
C ARG A 4 -43.23 21.15 -15.59
N SER A 5 -43.53 22.15 -16.43
CA SER A 5 -44.81 22.28 -17.11
C SER A 5 -44.94 21.49 -18.44
N LYS A 6 -43.83 21.18 -19.11
CA LYS A 6 -43.88 20.53 -20.44
C LYS A 6 -44.12 19.00 -20.40
N ALA A 7 -43.70 18.32 -19.36
CA ALA A 7 -43.88 16.85 -19.24
C ALA A 7 -45.35 16.48 -18.90
N SER A 8 -46.03 17.31 -18.08
CA SER A 8 -47.43 17.02 -17.68
C SER A 8 -48.39 17.20 -18.87
N ASN A 9 -48.13 18.14 -19.78
CA ASN A 9 -49.00 18.37 -20.94
C ASN A 9 -48.84 17.25 -21.98
N THR A 10 -47.70 16.61 -22.08
CA THR A 10 -47.47 15.50 -23.03
C THR A 10 -48.18 14.22 -22.58
N VAL A 11 -48.22 13.96 -21.29
CA VAL A 11 -48.91 12.81 -20.74
C VAL A 11 -50.45 13.02 -20.81
N ALA A 12 -50.94 14.22 -20.52
CA ALA A 12 -52.37 14.56 -20.65
C ALA A 12 -52.83 14.44 -22.11
N ALA A 13 -52.08 14.96 -23.08
CA ALA A 13 -52.38 14.85 -24.50
C ALA A 13 -52.35 13.41 -25.02
N PHE A 14 -51.46 12.58 -24.48
CA PHE A 14 -51.41 11.14 -24.76
C PHE A 14 -52.62 10.40 -24.23
N LEU A 15 -53.03 10.66 -22.97
CA LEU A 15 -54.18 10.07 -22.33
C LEU A 15 -55.49 10.50 -23.05
N ASP A 16 -55.62 11.75 -23.50
CA ASP A 16 -56.78 12.23 -24.27
C ASP A 16 -56.88 11.57 -25.65
N ARG A 17 -55.81 11.37 -26.37
CA ARG A 17 -55.78 10.61 -27.63
C ARG A 17 -56.13 9.13 -27.40
N LEU A 18 -55.70 8.55 -26.32
CA LEU A 18 -56.00 7.18 -25.92
C LEU A 18 -57.51 7.03 -25.58
N ALA A 19 -58.09 7.99 -24.86
CA ALA A 19 -59.51 8.04 -24.53
C ALA A 19 -60.39 8.27 -25.77
N ALA A 20 -59.95 9.05 -26.75
CA ALA A 20 -60.63 9.27 -28.02
C ALA A 20 -60.69 8.01 -28.90
N ASN A 21 -59.62 7.26 -29.00
CA ASN A 21 -59.53 5.99 -29.72
C ASN A 21 -60.36 4.88 -29.05
N LEU A 22 -60.50 4.87 -27.71
CA LEU A 22 -61.31 3.90 -26.99
C LEU A 22 -62.82 4.06 -27.22
N ARG A 23 -63.30 5.26 -27.68
CA ARG A 23 -64.71 5.52 -27.99
C ARG A 23 -65.10 5.17 -29.42
N ALA A 24 -64.16 4.95 -30.33
CA ALA A 24 -64.41 4.87 -31.75
C ALA A 24 -64.66 3.47 -32.33
N GLU A 25 -64.37 2.35 -31.60
CA GLU A 25 -64.51 1.01 -32.17
C GLU A 25 -65.08 -0.04 -31.20
N ARG A 26 -66.00 -0.89 -31.71
CA ARG A 26 -66.55 -2.07 -31.05
C ARG A 26 -65.48 -3.15 -30.73
N GLY A 27 -64.22 -2.89 -30.99
CA GLY A 27 -63.04 -3.70 -30.63
C GLY A 27 -62.26 -3.19 -29.40
N ALA A 28 -62.78 -2.23 -28.64
CA ALA A 28 -62.10 -1.50 -27.56
C ALA A 28 -61.76 -2.31 -26.31
N LEU A 29 -62.43 -3.42 -26.07
CA LEU A 29 -62.23 -4.26 -24.87
C LEU A 29 -60.78 -4.87 -24.79
N PRO A 30 -60.20 -5.50 -25.84
CA PRO A 30 -58.86 -6.04 -25.75
C PRO A 30 -57.79 -4.93 -25.64
N PHE A 31 -58.04 -3.79 -26.29
CA PHE A 31 -57.12 -2.64 -26.21
C PHE A 31 -57.12 -1.98 -24.82
N ALA A 32 -58.33 -1.82 -24.20
CA ALA A 32 -58.44 -1.32 -22.84
C ALA A 32 -57.75 -2.26 -21.82
N PHE A 33 -57.89 -3.57 -21.99
CA PHE A 33 -57.17 -4.56 -21.19
C PHE A 33 -55.67 -4.47 -21.35
N THR A 34 -55.15 -4.29 -22.55
CA THR A 34 -53.70 -4.13 -22.80
C THR A 34 -53.16 -2.88 -22.16
N VAL A 35 -53.84 -1.74 -22.29
CA VAL A 35 -53.47 -0.45 -21.69
C VAL A 35 -53.52 -0.55 -20.13
N ALA A 36 -54.58 -1.14 -19.58
CA ALA A 36 -54.69 -1.35 -18.13
C ALA A 36 -53.60 -2.25 -17.60
N SER A 37 -53.21 -3.30 -18.35
CA SER A 37 -52.09 -4.20 -17.99
C SER A 37 -50.75 -3.49 -18.01
N ILE A 38 -50.51 -2.62 -19.02
CA ILE A 38 -49.26 -1.82 -19.09
C ILE A 38 -49.19 -0.83 -17.93
N ILE A 39 -50.33 -0.16 -17.61
CA ILE A 39 -50.39 0.78 -16.46
C ILE A 39 -50.19 0.01 -15.14
N ALA A 40 -50.83 -1.13 -14.96
CA ALA A 40 -50.66 -1.96 -13.79
C ALA A 40 -49.22 -2.45 -13.63
N ALA A 41 -48.58 -2.88 -14.75
CA ALA A 41 -47.15 -3.27 -14.75
C ALA A 41 -46.26 -2.09 -14.36
N PHE A 42 -46.55 -0.90 -14.88
CA PHE A 42 -45.80 0.33 -14.52
C PHE A 42 -45.96 0.70 -13.06
N ILE A 43 -47.19 0.61 -12.51
CA ILE A 43 -47.44 0.85 -11.09
C ILE A 43 -46.73 -0.20 -10.23
N LEU A 44 -46.78 -1.46 -10.63
CA LEU A 44 -46.12 -2.56 -9.94
C LEU A 44 -44.57 -2.38 -9.95
N LEU A 45 -44.00 -1.93 -11.03
CA LEU A 45 -42.57 -1.58 -11.12
C LEU A 45 -42.25 -0.33 -10.28
N ALA A 46 -43.06 0.72 -10.40
CA ALA A 46 -42.80 2.00 -9.73
C ALA A 46 -42.98 1.94 -8.21
N VAL A 47 -43.84 1.11 -7.71
CA VAL A 47 -44.15 0.97 -6.29
C VAL A 47 -43.57 -0.32 -5.71
N GLY A 48 -43.60 -1.41 -6.46
CA GLY A 48 -43.17 -2.73 -5.99
C GLY A 48 -41.64 -2.83 -5.87
N VAL A 49 -40.90 -2.29 -6.84
CA VAL A 49 -39.43 -2.35 -6.79
C VAL A 49 -38.84 -1.55 -5.63
N PRO A 50 -39.27 -0.30 -5.33
CA PRO A 50 -38.77 0.42 -4.15
C PRO A 50 -39.14 -0.26 -2.82
N ARG A 51 -40.38 -0.79 -2.72
CA ARG A 51 -40.81 -1.53 -1.52
C ARG A 51 -40.03 -2.83 -1.32
N LEU A 52 -39.76 -3.57 -2.40
CA LEU A 52 -38.98 -4.77 -2.33
C LEU A 52 -37.54 -4.45 -1.92
N ARG A 53 -36.96 -3.38 -2.50
CA ARG A 53 -35.63 -2.88 -2.10
C ARG A 53 -35.60 -2.55 -0.61
N SER A 54 -36.51 -1.71 -0.12
CA SER A 54 -36.52 -1.33 1.30
C SER A 54 -36.71 -2.53 2.23
N TYR A 55 -37.49 -3.54 1.83
CA TYR A 55 -37.68 -4.77 2.58
C TYR A 55 -36.39 -5.63 2.60
N LEU A 56 -35.71 -5.75 1.47
CA LEU A 56 -34.42 -6.45 1.38
C LEU A 56 -33.32 -5.71 2.14
N ASP A 57 -33.27 -4.39 2.04
CA ASP A 57 -32.32 -3.55 2.78
C ASP A 57 -32.49 -3.71 4.29
N ALA A 58 -33.72 -3.72 4.79
CA ALA A 58 -34.01 -3.92 6.21
C ALA A 58 -33.58 -5.32 6.72
N ARG A 59 -33.65 -6.34 5.85
CA ARG A 59 -33.23 -7.71 6.19
C ARG A 59 -31.74 -7.99 6.01
N SER A 60 -31.05 -7.17 5.23
CA SER A 60 -29.62 -7.30 4.92
C SER A 60 -28.74 -6.34 5.73
N MET A 61 -29.26 -5.79 6.82
CA MET A 61 -28.49 -4.95 7.73
C MET A 61 -27.35 -5.75 8.35
N VAL A 62 -26.14 -5.23 8.23
CA VAL A 62 -24.91 -5.79 8.80
C VAL A 62 -24.34 -4.75 9.76
N ALA A 63 -24.11 -5.17 11.00
CA ALA A 63 -23.44 -4.34 11.99
C ALA A 63 -21.94 -4.21 11.65
N ALA A 64 -21.35 -3.08 11.97
CA ALA A 64 -19.91 -2.85 11.74
C ALA A 64 -19.05 -3.92 12.45
N SER A 65 -19.49 -4.41 13.62
CA SER A 65 -18.81 -5.49 14.35
C SER A 65 -18.72 -6.81 13.59
N ASP A 66 -19.67 -7.06 12.68
CA ASP A 66 -19.81 -8.33 11.96
C ASP A 66 -19.09 -8.30 10.61
N ILE A 67 -18.52 -7.15 10.22
CA ILE A 67 -17.77 -7.01 8.98
C ILE A 67 -16.52 -7.88 9.03
N THR A 68 -16.40 -8.76 8.04
CA THR A 68 -15.19 -9.57 7.81
C THR A 68 -14.44 -9.05 6.60
N VAL A 69 -13.09 -9.13 6.65
CA VAL A 69 -12.24 -8.82 5.50
C VAL A 69 -11.39 -10.05 5.23
N ARG A 70 -11.53 -10.62 4.05
CA ARG A 70 -10.78 -11.79 3.59
C ARG A 70 -9.94 -11.41 2.38
N PHE A 71 -8.78 -12.03 2.26
CA PHE A 71 -7.86 -11.78 1.15
C PHE A 71 -7.80 -13.00 0.24
N ALA A 72 -7.82 -12.78 -1.07
CA ALA A 72 -7.62 -13.84 -2.05
C ALA A 72 -6.22 -14.46 -1.91
N LYS A 73 -5.22 -13.62 -1.60
CA LYS A 73 -3.85 -14.04 -1.27
C LYS A 73 -3.39 -13.20 -0.08
N CYS A 74 -2.91 -13.86 0.97
CA CYS A 74 -2.40 -13.21 2.17
C CYS A 74 -0.97 -13.69 2.42
N PRO A 75 0.03 -12.80 2.46
CA PRO A 75 1.40 -13.20 2.75
C PRO A 75 1.54 -13.57 4.24
N ALA A 76 2.45 -14.50 4.56
CA ALA A 76 2.64 -15.01 5.91
C ALA A 76 3.07 -13.94 6.93
N TRP A 77 3.74 -12.88 6.48
CA TRP A 77 4.15 -11.78 7.34
C TRP A 77 2.99 -10.84 7.74
N PHE A 78 1.84 -10.91 7.05
CA PHE A 78 0.63 -10.17 7.39
C PHE A 78 -0.22 -10.98 8.36
N ASP A 79 0.17 -10.96 9.62
CA ASP A 79 -0.37 -11.78 10.70
C ASP A 79 -1.81 -11.40 11.12
N GLU A 80 -2.38 -12.17 12.03
CA GLU A 80 -3.73 -11.98 12.53
C GLU A 80 -3.93 -10.60 13.18
N THR A 81 -2.91 -10.07 13.86
CA THR A 81 -2.98 -8.75 14.51
C THR A 81 -3.19 -7.66 13.47
N ARG A 82 -2.40 -7.66 12.38
CA ARG A 82 -2.52 -6.69 11.28
C ARG A 82 -3.84 -6.85 10.53
N GLN A 83 -4.28 -8.09 10.33
CA GLN A 83 -5.59 -8.37 9.72
C GLN A 83 -6.72 -7.83 10.59
N LEU A 84 -6.63 -7.96 11.92
CA LEU A 84 -7.61 -7.43 12.85
C LEU A 84 -7.65 -5.89 12.83
N GLU A 85 -6.50 -5.24 12.88
CA GLU A 85 -6.39 -3.78 12.79
C GLU A 85 -7.00 -3.25 11.48
N LEU A 86 -6.68 -3.88 10.36
CA LEU A 86 -7.25 -3.49 9.08
C LEU A 86 -8.76 -3.72 9.03
N ARG A 87 -9.25 -4.85 9.55
CA ARG A 87 -10.69 -5.14 9.65
C ARG A 87 -11.39 -4.06 10.46
N GLN A 88 -10.83 -3.67 11.60
CA GLN A 88 -11.39 -2.60 12.44
C GLN A 88 -11.41 -1.26 11.71
N ALA A 89 -10.35 -0.91 10.99
CA ALA A 89 -10.31 0.31 10.20
C ALA A 89 -11.39 0.32 9.10
N VAL A 90 -11.57 -0.80 8.40
CA VAL A 90 -12.63 -0.96 7.39
C VAL A 90 -14.00 -0.91 8.02
N ALA A 91 -14.22 -1.61 9.14
CA ALA A 91 -15.50 -1.61 9.87
C ALA A 91 -15.88 -0.21 10.35
N ASN A 92 -14.93 0.53 10.90
CA ASN A 92 -15.14 1.92 11.33
C ASN A 92 -15.48 2.87 10.17
N ALA A 93 -14.85 2.68 9.02
CA ALA A 93 -15.10 3.50 7.83
C ALA A 93 -16.46 3.19 7.19
N VAL A 94 -16.82 1.91 7.08
CA VAL A 94 -18.06 1.45 6.42
C VAL A 94 -19.27 1.65 7.31
N GLY A 95 -19.13 1.43 8.63
CA GLY A 95 -20.23 1.53 9.58
C GLY A 95 -21.33 0.46 9.39
N ASP A 96 -22.44 0.65 10.14
CA ASP A 96 -23.64 -0.16 10.01
C ASP A 96 -24.34 0.15 8.68
N GLY A 97 -24.97 -0.85 8.06
CA GLY A 97 -25.73 -0.60 6.84
C GLY A 97 -26.14 -1.87 6.11
N SER A 98 -26.91 -1.69 5.03
CA SER A 98 -27.36 -2.80 4.19
C SER A 98 -26.19 -3.45 3.45
N ALA A 99 -26.13 -4.79 3.49
CA ALA A 99 -25.17 -5.56 2.69
C ALA A 99 -25.38 -5.38 1.17
N LEU A 100 -26.51 -4.83 0.75
CA LEU A 100 -26.82 -4.60 -0.66
C LEU A 100 -26.43 -3.18 -1.15
N ASP A 101 -25.92 -2.33 -0.26
CA ASP A 101 -25.52 -0.98 -0.63
C ASP A 101 -24.17 -0.98 -1.35
N PRO A 102 -24.11 -0.63 -2.65
CA PRO A 102 -22.87 -0.58 -3.42
C PRO A 102 -21.89 0.48 -2.92
N ALA A 103 -22.35 1.52 -2.20
CA ALA A 103 -21.48 2.54 -1.63
C ALA A 103 -20.53 1.94 -0.57
N ARG A 104 -20.93 0.87 0.10
CA ARG A 104 -20.07 0.16 1.08
C ARG A 104 -18.81 -0.39 0.45
N ILE A 105 -18.89 -0.90 -0.78
CA ILE A 105 -17.71 -1.42 -1.50
C ILE A 105 -16.72 -0.29 -1.77
N ALA A 106 -17.22 0.87 -2.22
CA ALA A 106 -16.37 2.03 -2.48
C ALA A 106 -15.69 2.55 -1.20
N THR A 107 -16.44 2.61 -0.09
CA THR A 107 -15.94 3.02 1.22
C THR A 107 -14.91 2.03 1.75
N ALA A 108 -15.20 0.72 1.70
CA ALA A 108 -14.25 -0.32 2.09
C ALA A 108 -12.97 -0.26 1.26
N ARG A 109 -13.10 -0.12 -0.06
CA ARG A 109 -11.94 0.03 -0.96
C ARG A 109 -11.09 1.24 -0.60
N ALA A 110 -11.70 2.38 -0.29
CA ALA A 110 -11.00 3.59 0.13
C ALA A 110 -10.25 3.38 1.46
N ALA A 111 -10.90 2.78 2.46
CA ALA A 111 -10.28 2.47 3.75
C ALA A 111 -9.10 1.49 3.62
N ILE A 112 -9.25 0.45 2.77
CA ILE A 112 -8.17 -0.50 2.48
C ILE A 112 -7.01 0.23 1.79
N ALA A 113 -7.27 1.09 0.80
CA ALA A 113 -6.24 1.86 0.12
C ALA A 113 -5.48 2.80 1.07
N GLN A 114 -6.19 3.47 1.96
CA GLN A 114 -5.61 4.40 2.95
C GLN A 114 -4.80 3.69 4.04
N SER A 115 -4.98 2.38 4.22
CA SER A 115 -4.22 1.62 5.21
C SER A 115 -2.71 1.61 4.97
N GLY A 116 -2.25 1.85 3.74
CA GLY A 116 -0.84 1.86 3.35
C GLY A 116 -0.21 0.47 3.13
N TRP A 117 -0.95 -0.61 3.36
CA TRP A 117 -0.44 -1.99 3.18
C TRP A 117 -0.38 -2.45 1.73
N PHE A 118 -1.08 -1.77 0.82
CA PHE A 118 -1.29 -2.25 -0.54
C PHE A 118 -0.66 -1.33 -1.58
N GLY A 119 0.01 -1.92 -2.55
CA GLY A 119 0.53 -1.23 -3.74
C GLY A 119 -0.57 -0.99 -4.76
N SER A 120 -1.45 -1.98 -4.94
CA SER A 120 -2.61 -1.88 -5.82
C SER A 120 -3.77 -2.71 -5.28
N ILE A 121 -5.00 -2.25 -5.50
CA ILE A 121 -6.22 -2.99 -5.18
C ILE A 121 -6.90 -3.32 -6.50
N ARG A 122 -6.87 -4.60 -6.89
CA ARG A 122 -7.50 -5.07 -8.13
C ARG A 122 -9.00 -5.11 -7.97
N GLN A 123 -9.49 -5.76 -6.92
CA GLN A 123 -10.91 -5.96 -6.71
C GLN A 123 -11.27 -6.00 -5.24
N VAL A 124 -12.46 -5.47 -4.93
CA VAL A 124 -13.14 -5.64 -3.62
C VAL A 124 -14.54 -6.11 -3.93
N GLU A 125 -14.89 -7.28 -3.45
CA GLU A 125 -16.20 -7.91 -3.62
C GLU A 125 -16.92 -7.98 -2.28
N LEU A 126 -18.23 -7.79 -2.32
CA LEU A 126 -19.09 -8.05 -1.18
C LEU A 126 -19.42 -9.55 -1.12
N VAL A 127 -19.21 -10.16 0.04
CA VAL A 127 -19.52 -11.57 0.28
C VAL A 127 -20.87 -11.69 0.98
N GLY A 128 -21.55 -12.81 0.80
CA GLY A 128 -22.93 -13.02 1.23
C GLY A 128 -23.20 -12.84 2.74
N ASP A 129 -22.17 -12.85 3.57
CA ASP A 129 -22.23 -12.57 5.01
C ASP A 129 -22.08 -11.07 5.35
N GLY A 130 -22.00 -10.19 4.34
CA GLY A 130 -21.77 -8.75 4.51
C GLY A 130 -20.32 -8.36 4.67
N GLY A 131 -19.39 -9.31 4.55
CA GLY A 131 -17.96 -9.10 4.54
C GLY A 131 -17.41 -8.71 3.17
N PHE A 132 -16.11 -8.50 3.10
CA PHE A 132 -15.40 -8.14 1.88
C PHE A 132 -14.34 -9.17 1.53
N LEU A 133 -14.32 -9.59 0.26
CA LEU A 133 -13.21 -10.33 -0.33
C LEU A 133 -12.35 -9.35 -1.13
N VAL A 134 -11.07 -9.31 -0.80
CA VAL A 134 -10.12 -8.35 -1.35
C VAL A 134 -9.07 -9.08 -2.20
N ASP A 135 -8.98 -8.71 -3.47
CA ASP A 135 -7.85 -9.04 -4.32
C ASP A 135 -6.98 -7.81 -4.49
N ALA A 136 -5.82 -7.84 -3.84
CA ALA A 136 -4.88 -6.74 -3.80
C ALA A 136 -3.44 -7.25 -3.78
N GLU A 137 -2.53 -6.39 -4.18
CA GLU A 137 -1.10 -6.61 -4.12
C GLU A 137 -0.54 -5.95 -2.88
N PHE A 138 0.00 -6.75 -1.98
CA PHE A 138 0.62 -6.27 -0.75
C PHE A 138 1.97 -5.62 -1.04
N ARG A 139 2.29 -4.56 -0.31
CA ARG A 139 3.64 -3.98 -0.26
C ARG A 139 4.50 -4.86 0.62
N ASN A 140 5.57 -5.40 0.08
CA ASN A 140 6.47 -6.25 0.85
C ASN A 140 7.42 -5.39 1.70
N PRO A 141 7.49 -5.63 3.02
CA PRO A 141 8.49 -5.01 3.89
C PRO A 141 9.90 -5.30 3.39
N PHE A 142 10.74 -4.28 3.27
CA PHE A 142 12.08 -4.45 2.72
C PHE A 142 13.19 -3.86 3.60
N ALA A 143 13.01 -2.64 4.09
CA ALA A 143 14.01 -1.94 4.90
C ALA A 143 13.32 -1.08 5.96
N VAL A 144 14.14 -0.56 6.87
CA VAL A 144 13.70 0.38 7.91
C VAL A 144 14.44 1.68 7.74
N VAL A 145 13.75 2.81 7.84
CA VAL A 145 14.37 4.15 7.88
C VAL A 145 14.32 4.67 9.30
N LEU A 146 15.49 4.97 9.87
CA LEU A 146 15.59 5.67 11.14
C LEU A 146 15.51 7.18 10.90
N HIS A 147 14.47 7.81 11.44
CA HIS A 147 14.32 9.26 11.44
C HIS A 147 13.96 9.74 12.85
N GLY A 148 14.79 10.63 13.40
CA GLY A 148 14.70 11.00 14.82
C GLY A 148 14.84 9.77 15.72
N GLU A 149 13.89 9.60 16.65
CA GLU A 149 13.85 8.47 17.59
C GLU A 149 12.91 7.33 17.14
N ARG A 150 12.54 7.28 15.86
CA ARG A 150 11.62 6.28 15.34
C ARG A 150 12.17 5.55 14.12
N GLU A 151 11.91 4.26 14.11
CA GLU A 151 12.18 3.37 13.00
C GLU A 151 10.90 3.16 12.20
N HIS A 152 10.91 3.47 10.91
CA HIS A 152 9.78 3.36 10.00
C HIS A 152 10.02 2.27 8.97
N LEU A 153 9.10 1.33 8.87
CA LEU A 153 9.18 0.27 7.86
C LEU A 153 8.83 0.85 6.46
N ILE A 154 9.61 0.45 5.47
CA ILE A 154 9.38 0.81 4.06
C ILE A 154 9.39 -0.42 3.17
N ASP A 155 8.70 -0.32 2.04
CA ASP A 155 8.75 -1.35 0.99
C ASP A 155 9.98 -1.18 0.08
N GLU A 156 10.15 -2.11 -0.86
CA GLU A 156 11.24 -2.07 -1.84
C GLU A 156 11.21 -0.80 -2.72
N GLY A 157 10.03 -0.22 -2.96
CA GLY A 157 9.88 1.04 -3.69
C GLY A 157 10.17 2.28 -2.86
N GLY A 158 10.36 2.15 -1.54
CA GLY A 158 10.54 3.27 -0.62
C GLY A 158 9.24 3.89 -0.14
N CYS A 159 8.10 3.20 -0.27
CA CYS A 159 6.86 3.65 0.32
C CYS A 159 6.81 3.28 1.81
N ARG A 160 6.42 4.23 2.64
CA ARG A 160 6.25 4.01 4.08
C ARG A 160 5.10 3.04 4.35
N LEU A 161 5.38 1.98 5.09
CA LEU A 161 4.38 1.06 5.61
C LEU A 161 3.80 1.57 6.94
N PRO A 162 2.62 1.10 7.37
CA PRO A 162 1.96 1.61 8.58
C PRO A 162 2.57 1.08 9.88
N LEU A 163 3.80 0.58 9.85
CA LEU A 163 4.54 0.15 11.02
C LEU A 163 5.69 1.09 11.34
N SER A 164 5.78 1.46 12.60
CA SER A 164 6.93 2.18 13.15
C SER A 164 7.14 1.86 14.62
N TRP A 165 8.39 1.88 15.06
CA TRP A 165 8.78 1.59 16.42
C TRP A 165 9.63 2.72 16.99
N PRO A 166 9.63 2.93 18.32
CA PRO A 166 10.68 3.69 18.97
C PRO A 166 12.04 3.05 18.70
N LEU A 167 13.10 3.84 18.66
CA LEU A 167 14.46 3.34 18.46
C LEU A 167 14.81 2.20 19.43
N GLY A 168 15.28 1.09 18.88
CA GLY A 168 15.67 -0.09 19.65
C GLY A 168 14.52 -0.98 20.15
N HIS A 169 13.27 -0.67 19.82
CA HIS A 169 12.09 -1.45 20.21
C HIS A 169 11.51 -2.28 19.05
N ARG A 170 12.18 -2.29 17.92
CA ARG A 170 11.79 -3.11 16.77
C ARG A 170 12.01 -4.60 17.08
N PRO A 171 11.08 -5.49 16.68
CA PRO A 171 11.32 -6.93 16.72
C PRO A 171 12.61 -7.32 15.98
N ALA A 172 13.35 -8.26 16.57
CA ALA A 172 14.60 -8.73 15.97
C ALA A 172 14.38 -9.56 14.69
N ASP A 173 13.23 -10.21 14.59
CA ASP A 173 12.83 -11.03 13.46
C ASP A 173 11.46 -10.55 12.93
N PRO A 174 11.29 -10.34 11.62
CA PRO A 174 12.31 -10.46 10.58
C PRO A 174 13.38 -9.36 10.68
N HIS A 175 14.59 -9.72 10.22
CA HIS A 175 15.71 -8.80 10.20
C HIS A 175 15.65 -7.88 8.97
N TRP A 176 15.42 -6.58 9.21
CA TRP A 176 15.50 -5.55 8.18
C TRP A 176 16.76 -4.68 8.41
N ILE A 177 17.46 -4.38 7.33
CA ILE A 177 18.60 -3.46 7.37
C ILE A 177 18.07 -2.04 7.53
N SER A 178 18.73 -1.25 8.37
CA SER A 178 18.36 0.13 8.62
C SER A 178 19.04 1.09 7.67
N LEU A 179 18.29 2.02 7.09
CA LEU A 179 18.78 3.23 6.46
C LEU A 179 18.79 4.31 7.52
N ILE A 180 19.94 4.88 7.80
CA ILE A 180 20.10 5.85 8.89
C ILE A 180 20.58 7.20 8.38
N ARG A 181 20.22 8.27 9.10
CA ARG A 181 20.66 9.65 8.82
C ARG A 181 20.24 10.16 7.46
N SER A 182 19.04 9.78 6.99
CA SER A 182 18.43 10.42 5.82
C SER A 182 18.17 11.89 6.09
N ALA A 183 18.36 12.71 5.07
CA ALA A 183 18.06 14.14 5.14
C ALA A 183 16.56 14.43 5.12
N GLU A 184 15.76 13.51 4.58
CA GLU A 184 14.35 13.73 4.32
C GLU A 184 13.46 13.18 5.43
N ALA A 185 12.42 13.93 5.75
CA ALA A 185 11.41 13.53 6.72
C ALA A 185 10.49 12.40 6.17
N PRO A 186 9.92 11.58 7.07
CA PRO A 186 8.97 10.55 6.66
C PRO A 186 7.72 11.18 6.04
N PRO A 187 7.10 10.52 5.03
CA PRO A 187 5.80 10.96 4.52
C PRO A 187 4.75 10.92 5.63
N GLY A 188 3.81 11.88 5.62
CA GLY A 188 2.78 12.01 6.66
C GLY A 188 1.89 10.77 6.78
N GLU A 189 1.47 10.22 5.63
CA GLU A 189 0.55 9.09 5.57
C GLU A 189 1.26 7.78 5.23
N PRO A 190 0.84 6.63 5.79
CA PRO A 190 1.25 5.32 5.33
C PRO A 190 0.89 5.12 3.84
N GLY A 191 1.73 4.40 3.11
CA GLY A 191 1.60 4.23 1.66
C GLY A 191 2.20 5.37 0.85
N GLY A 192 2.55 6.49 1.48
CA GLY A 192 3.25 7.61 0.84
C GLY A 192 4.70 7.25 0.49
N GLN A 193 5.16 7.79 -0.64
CA GLN A 193 6.55 7.65 -1.08
C GLN A 193 7.46 8.48 -0.19
N TRP A 194 8.54 7.88 0.34
CA TRP A 194 9.57 8.64 1.02
C TRP A 194 10.38 9.40 -0.02
N ALA A 195 10.32 10.73 0.06
CA ALA A 195 11.11 11.57 -0.80
C ALA A 195 12.59 11.47 -0.40
N GLY A 196 13.49 11.62 -1.38
CA GLY A 196 14.91 11.63 -1.11
C GLY A 196 15.68 10.71 -2.06
N ARG A 197 16.70 11.26 -2.69
CA ARG A 197 17.62 10.50 -3.55
C ARG A 197 18.50 9.57 -2.72
N ASP A 198 18.77 9.91 -1.48
CA ASP A 198 19.52 9.15 -0.50
C ASP A 198 18.81 7.85 -0.14
N ILE A 199 17.49 7.89 0.14
CA ILE A 199 16.68 6.69 0.39
C ILE A 199 16.66 5.78 -0.84
N ALA A 200 16.42 6.34 -2.03
CA ALA A 200 16.44 5.57 -3.27
C ALA A 200 17.80 4.90 -3.52
N ALA A 201 18.89 5.61 -3.25
CA ALA A 201 20.25 5.09 -3.35
C ALA A 201 20.53 3.99 -2.32
N GLY A 202 20.09 4.16 -1.08
CA GLY A 202 20.19 3.14 -0.04
C GLY A 202 19.43 1.86 -0.40
N LEU A 203 18.21 1.99 -0.92
CA LEU A 203 17.42 0.85 -1.40
C LEU A 203 18.07 0.15 -2.61
N ASP A 204 18.69 0.92 -3.52
CA ASP A 204 19.41 0.36 -4.65
C ASP A 204 20.61 -0.49 -4.17
N LEU A 205 21.34 0.00 -3.18
CA LEU A 205 22.43 -0.77 -2.56
C LEU A 205 21.89 -2.02 -1.87
N LEU A 206 20.81 -1.93 -1.11
CA LEU A 206 20.19 -3.08 -0.47
C LEU A 206 19.77 -4.15 -1.48
N ARG A 207 19.13 -3.77 -2.58
CA ARG A 207 18.76 -4.73 -3.65
C ARG A 207 19.99 -5.44 -4.23
N SER A 208 21.09 -4.72 -4.39
CA SER A 208 22.34 -5.29 -4.92
C SER A 208 23.03 -6.26 -3.96
N THR A 209 22.79 -6.11 -2.64
CA THR A 209 23.32 -6.98 -1.59
C THR A 209 22.37 -8.12 -1.21
N TRP A 210 21.15 -8.09 -1.68
CA TRP A 210 20.12 -9.06 -1.37
C TRP A 210 20.55 -10.50 -1.66
N GLN A 211 20.28 -11.40 -0.71
CA GLN A 211 20.67 -12.83 -0.76
C GLN A 211 22.18 -13.11 -0.86
N ARG A 212 23.04 -12.13 -0.60
CA ARG A 212 24.47 -12.38 -0.45
C ARG A 212 24.73 -13.12 0.86
N ARG A 213 25.69 -14.02 0.88
CA ARG A 213 26.04 -14.83 2.08
C ARG A 213 26.39 -13.98 3.30
N TRP A 214 26.86 -12.76 3.07
CA TRP A 214 27.29 -11.80 4.08
C TRP A 214 26.26 -10.69 4.36
N GLU A 215 25.09 -10.73 3.74
CA GLU A 215 24.06 -9.72 3.93
C GLU A 215 23.72 -9.53 5.42
N SER A 216 23.66 -10.63 6.17
CA SER A 216 23.38 -10.61 7.61
C SER A 216 24.44 -9.89 8.45
N GLU A 217 25.63 -9.61 7.90
CA GLU A 217 26.66 -8.83 8.59
C GLU A 217 26.43 -7.31 8.50
N ILE A 218 25.57 -6.86 7.58
CA ILE A 218 25.20 -5.46 7.46
C ILE A 218 24.24 -5.11 8.58
N ALA A 219 24.60 -4.10 9.39
CA ALA A 219 23.74 -3.55 10.42
C ALA A 219 22.87 -2.41 9.88
N ALA A 220 23.48 -1.49 9.12
CA ALA A 220 22.82 -0.33 8.56
C ALA A 220 23.55 0.22 7.33
N ILE A 221 22.86 1.09 6.59
CA ILE A 221 23.45 1.96 5.57
C ILE A 221 23.34 3.40 6.05
N ASP A 222 24.46 4.08 6.18
CA ASP A 222 24.53 5.48 6.54
C ASP A 222 24.40 6.37 5.28
N LEU A 223 23.42 7.23 5.29
CA LEU A 223 23.06 8.14 4.20
C LEU A 223 23.60 9.56 4.43
N SER A 224 24.18 9.85 5.61
CA SER A 224 24.60 11.21 5.96
C SER A 224 25.61 11.83 5.02
N ARG A 225 26.38 11.02 4.34
CA ARG A 225 27.43 11.46 3.41
C ARG A 225 27.07 11.24 1.94
N PHE A 226 25.80 10.97 1.66
CA PHE A 226 25.34 10.62 0.31
C PHE A 226 25.79 11.64 -0.75
N GLU A 227 25.72 12.94 -0.46
CA GLU A 227 26.07 13.98 -1.41
C GLU A 227 27.61 14.22 -1.53
N SER A 228 28.41 13.74 -0.58
CA SER A 228 29.88 13.96 -0.57
C SER A 228 30.69 12.70 -0.86
N ASP A 229 30.51 11.69 -0.04
CA ASP A 229 31.28 10.44 -0.05
C ASP A 229 30.49 9.24 -0.57
N GLY A 230 29.19 9.41 -0.81
CA GLY A 230 28.27 8.36 -1.18
C GLY A 230 27.75 7.55 0.01
N LEU A 231 27.42 6.29 -0.25
CA LEU A 231 26.85 5.38 0.74
C LEU A 231 27.93 4.73 1.61
N VAL A 232 27.63 4.51 2.88
CA VAL A 232 28.53 3.80 3.80
C VAL A 232 27.75 2.65 4.47
N LEU A 233 28.28 1.43 4.38
CA LEU A 233 27.74 0.26 5.10
C LEU A 233 28.35 0.23 6.50
N LEU A 234 27.50 0.08 7.48
CA LEU A 234 27.87 -0.22 8.86
C LEU A 234 27.71 -1.73 9.09
N THR A 235 28.76 -2.37 9.62
CA THR A 235 28.70 -3.80 9.91
C THR A 235 28.31 -4.04 11.36
N ARG A 236 27.81 -5.24 11.65
CA ARG A 236 27.46 -5.65 13.03
C ARG A 236 28.66 -5.71 13.96
N LYS A 237 29.86 -5.84 13.44
CA LYS A 237 31.13 -5.83 14.21
C LYS A 237 31.69 -4.43 14.42
N GLY A 238 30.96 -3.39 13.97
CA GLY A 238 31.36 -2.00 14.11
C GLY A 238 32.40 -1.52 13.10
N GLY A 239 32.64 -2.26 12.02
CA GLY A 239 33.44 -1.82 10.88
C GLY A 239 32.61 -0.90 9.97
N LEU A 240 33.29 -0.09 9.18
CA LEU A 240 32.71 0.77 8.16
C LEU A 240 33.20 0.36 6.79
N ILE A 241 32.30 0.29 5.81
CA ILE A 241 32.64 0.02 4.42
C ILE A 241 32.13 1.20 3.60
N VAL A 242 33.05 2.02 3.10
CA VAL A 242 32.73 3.13 2.22
C VAL A 242 32.43 2.55 0.84
N TRP A 243 31.15 2.53 0.52
CA TRP A 243 30.69 2.01 -0.76
C TRP A 243 30.86 3.03 -1.89
N GLY A 244 30.54 4.31 -1.63
CA GLY A 244 30.55 5.38 -2.63
C GLY A 244 29.23 5.50 -3.40
N LEU A 245 29.31 5.64 -4.71
CA LEU A 245 28.15 5.86 -5.58
C LEU A 245 27.15 4.70 -5.57
N PRO A 246 25.82 4.97 -5.69
CA PRO A 246 24.80 3.93 -5.78
C PRO A 246 25.07 2.93 -6.90
N PRO A 247 24.68 1.66 -6.77
CA PRO A 247 24.94 0.62 -7.77
C PRO A 247 24.43 0.92 -9.18
N SER A 248 23.31 1.66 -9.29
CA SER A 248 22.72 2.08 -10.56
C SER A 248 23.49 3.21 -11.27
N VAL A 249 24.41 3.88 -10.56
CA VAL A 249 25.20 4.98 -11.12
C VAL A 249 26.50 4.45 -11.70
N THR A 250 26.72 4.68 -12.99
CA THR A 250 27.97 4.35 -13.66
C THR A 250 28.90 5.57 -13.64
N SER A 251 30.14 5.40 -13.19
CA SER A 251 31.16 6.44 -13.14
C SER A 251 32.51 5.85 -13.57
N THR A 252 33.34 6.69 -14.13
CA THR A 252 34.77 6.35 -14.41
C THR A 252 35.65 6.62 -13.19
N ALA A 253 35.13 7.31 -12.18
CA ALA A 253 35.87 7.65 -10.96
C ALA A 253 35.90 6.54 -9.93
N GLU A 254 34.94 5.59 -10.01
CA GLU A 254 34.81 4.48 -9.07
C GLU A 254 34.62 3.15 -9.80
N PRO A 255 35.05 2.03 -9.20
CA PRO A 255 34.80 0.70 -9.72
C PRO A 255 33.28 0.43 -9.82
N PRO A 256 32.84 -0.33 -10.83
CA PRO A 256 31.41 -0.67 -10.94
C PRO A 256 30.97 -1.51 -9.75
N ALA A 257 29.67 -1.43 -9.41
CA ALA A 257 29.08 -2.15 -8.28
C ALA A 257 29.41 -3.65 -8.28
N SER A 258 29.44 -4.28 -9.47
CA SER A 258 29.80 -5.69 -9.62
C SER A 258 31.23 -6.01 -9.15
N ALA A 259 32.18 -5.08 -9.31
CA ALA A 259 33.54 -5.26 -8.82
C ALA A 259 33.57 -5.11 -7.28
N LYS A 260 32.91 -4.10 -6.73
CA LYS A 260 32.81 -3.91 -5.27
C LYS A 260 32.17 -5.11 -4.59
N LEU A 261 31.08 -5.67 -5.15
CA LEU A 261 30.43 -6.87 -4.65
C LEU A 261 31.36 -8.10 -4.69
N ARG A 262 32.10 -8.31 -5.79
CA ARG A 262 33.09 -9.40 -5.86
C ARG A 262 34.18 -9.27 -4.80
N ASN A 263 34.65 -8.05 -4.53
CA ASN A 263 35.64 -7.81 -3.48
C ASN A 263 35.11 -8.22 -2.12
N LEU A 264 33.83 -7.89 -1.78
CA LEU A 264 33.20 -8.33 -0.53
C LEU A 264 32.96 -9.83 -0.50
N ASP A 265 32.51 -10.44 -1.62
CA ASP A 265 32.36 -11.90 -1.72
C ASP A 265 33.68 -12.62 -1.48
N HIS A 266 34.78 -12.10 -2.06
CA HIS A 266 36.12 -12.66 -1.89
C HIS A 266 36.63 -12.50 -0.45
N LEU A 267 36.43 -11.33 0.13
CA LEU A 267 36.79 -11.06 1.53
C LEU A 267 36.04 -12.03 2.47
N PHE A 268 34.73 -12.16 2.29
CA PHE A 268 33.91 -13.08 3.06
C PHE A 268 34.35 -14.55 2.89
N ALA A 269 34.65 -14.97 1.67
CA ALA A 269 35.10 -16.32 1.38
C ALA A 269 36.46 -16.64 2.05
N SER A 270 37.35 -15.65 2.17
CA SER A 270 38.69 -15.82 2.71
C SER A 270 38.75 -15.71 4.24
N THR A 271 37.93 -14.87 4.85
CA THR A 271 38.00 -14.54 6.28
C THR A 271 36.76 -14.95 7.08
N GLY A 272 35.64 -15.24 6.37
CA GLY A 272 34.33 -15.46 6.99
C GLY A 272 33.59 -14.16 7.36
N TYR A 273 34.12 -13.00 7.00
CA TYR A 273 33.57 -11.67 7.34
C TYR A 273 33.76 -10.68 6.21
N ILE A 274 32.90 -9.65 6.11
CA ILE A 274 33.05 -8.55 5.15
C ILE A 274 33.82 -7.37 5.73
N ASP A 275 34.14 -7.38 7.00
CA ASP A 275 34.91 -6.32 7.66
C ASP A 275 36.13 -6.87 8.38
N SER A 276 36.97 -5.96 8.84
CA SER A 276 38.13 -6.26 9.65
C SER A 276 37.91 -5.98 11.15
N GLY A 277 36.67 -5.73 11.56
CA GLY A 277 36.27 -5.44 12.94
C GLY A 277 36.14 -3.95 13.26
N ALA A 278 35.74 -3.67 14.52
CA ALA A 278 35.51 -2.31 14.98
C ALA A 278 36.73 -1.39 14.80
N GLY A 279 36.48 -0.15 14.44
CA GLY A 279 37.52 0.85 14.22
C GLY A 279 38.25 0.71 12.89
N ARG A 280 37.81 -0.17 11.99
CA ARG A 280 38.40 -0.29 10.64
C ARG A 280 37.44 0.21 9.57
N ILE A 281 38.01 0.84 8.57
CA ILE A 281 37.30 1.40 7.41
C ILE A 281 37.85 0.73 6.17
N ILE A 282 36.97 0.08 5.40
CA ILE A 282 37.28 -0.48 4.10
C ILE A 282 36.74 0.50 3.05
N ASP A 283 37.58 0.98 2.14
CA ASP A 283 37.17 1.87 1.07
C ASP A 283 37.12 1.10 -0.26
N LEU A 284 35.92 0.99 -0.84
CA LEU A 284 35.65 0.31 -2.10
C LEU A 284 35.56 1.23 -3.31
N ARG A 285 35.84 2.53 -3.15
CA ARG A 285 35.79 3.52 -4.24
C ARG A 285 37.00 3.47 -5.17
N THR A 286 37.99 2.67 -4.85
CA THR A 286 39.19 2.47 -5.65
C THR A 286 39.29 1.04 -6.17
N ASP A 287 39.99 0.82 -7.27
CA ASP A 287 40.14 -0.51 -7.89
C ASP A 287 40.72 -1.56 -6.94
N VAL A 288 41.60 -1.14 -6.05
CA VAL A 288 42.14 -1.97 -4.97
C VAL A 288 41.54 -1.48 -3.66
N PRO A 289 40.74 -2.31 -2.98
CA PRO A 289 40.17 -1.93 -1.68
C PRO A 289 41.29 -1.55 -0.69
N SER A 290 41.12 -0.41 -0.05
CA SER A 290 42.03 0.04 0.99
C SER A 290 41.44 -0.14 2.37
N VAL A 291 42.25 -0.60 3.34
CA VAL A 291 41.84 -0.74 4.75
C VAL A 291 42.55 0.32 5.58
N ARG A 292 41.81 1.11 6.31
CA ARG A 292 42.32 2.15 7.22
C ARG A 292 41.84 1.89 8.63
N ILE A 293 42.59 2.36 9.61
CA ILE A 293 42.14 2.40 11.01
C ILE A 293 41.41 3.73 11.21
N ALA A 294 40.21 3.70 11.78
CA ALA A 294 39.52 4.92 12.18
C ALA A 294 40.35 5.61 13.27
N THR A 295 40.96 6.75 12.96
CA THR A 295 41.55 7.60 13.98
C THR A 295 40.39 8.18 14.85
N GLU A 296 40.57 8.27 16.15
CA GLU A 296 39.56 8.64 17.18
C GLU A 296 38.73 9.90 16.90
N THR A 297 39.12 10.71 15.94
CA THR A 297 38.44 11.95 15.56
C THR A 297 37.07 11.74 14.89
N ALA A 298 36.75 10.51 14.43
CA ALA A 298 35.46 10.21 13.80
C ALA A 298 34.40 9.66 14.77
N ALA A 299 34.78 9.33 16.00
CA ALA A 299 33.92 8.73 17.02
C ALA A 299 33.15 9.75 17.88
N ALA A 300 33.39 11.07 17.72
CA ALA A 300 32.76 12.10 18.53
C ALA A 300 31.37 12.58 18.01
N GLY A 301 30.75 11.82 17.15
CA GLY A 301 29.41 12.08 16.60
C GLY A 301 28.37 11.03 16.97
N THR A 302 28.38 10.55 18.22
CA THR A 302 27.22 9.82 18.80
C THR A 302 26.47 10.78 19.71
N PRO A 303 25.24 10.91 19.68
CA PRO A 303 24.11 10.00 19.92
C PRO A 303 23.14 9.84 18.83
#